data_245c6678c24b6619653f0a5fd3eb6d92
#
_entry.id   245c6678c24b6619653f0a5fd3eb6d92
#
_cell.length_a   1.000
_cell.length_b   1.000
_cell.length_c   1.000
_cell.angle_alpha   90.00
_cell.angle_beta   90.00
_cell.angle_gamma   90.00
#
_symmetry.space_group_name_H-M   'P 1'
#
loop_
_entity.id
_entity.type
_entity.pdbx_description
1 polymer ?
#
loop_
_entity_poly.entity_id
_entity_poly.type
_entity_poly.pdbx_seq_one_letter_code
_entity_poly.pdbx_strand_id
1 'polypeptide(L)'
;MAYTYDNLDRVTEVKASKDGTSYTIGRYIYDKLGRVARFVDGQVSGKSFTYGYDLTDRLCEAVFDDGTAYRYTYDANDCLIKEVQTTPDGVRTVTRGYDADSRETAVACGSARIEKTFDKLGRLSSIRRNSGKHTTAYTYETAADGGQTGRIKTVKNGSGTWEYAYDAWGNVSKATENGSADSHTYTYDAQGQLIREYDPDKKLYHGYQYDAGGNLTEVRSYPAGAEGGPDGTGTVLKRFAYGSTWKDQLASVTMDGKTRNFTYDANGNLLSDGKYTYSWTKGSLLEKVTGDGLEAVYTYDASGIRTSKKVNGTTTEYLTAGGSVLSEKKNGVWQHYLYDGSGQLMAIRYKGADYYYIRDGLMTITGLVDANGASVVNYFYDSWGNMLNIT
;
A
#
# COMPACT_ATOMS: atom_id res chain seq x y z
N MET A 1 15.62 -18.44 -15.70
CA MET A 1 14.88 -17.70 -16.73
C MET A 1 15.58 -17.82 -18.06
N ALA A 2 14.86 -18.07 -19.15
CA ALA A 2 15.35 -18.06 -20.54
C ALA A 2 14.50 -17.09 -21.35
N TYR A 3 15.15 -16.35 -22.24
CA TYR A 3 14.51 -15.33 -23.06
C TYR A 3 14.71 -15.67 -24.53
N THR A 4 13.68 -15.51 -25.35
CA THR A 4 13.77 -15.60 -26.81
C THR A 4 13.53 -14.19 -27.38
N TYR A 5 14.26 -13.85 -28.44
CA TYR A 5 14.22 -12.52 -29.04
C TYR A 5 13.83 -12.63 -30.52
N ASP A 6 13.31 -11.56 -31.08
CA ASP A 6 13.16 -11.39 -32.53
C ASP A 6 14.41 -10.76 -33.17
N ASN A 7 14.35 -10.52 -34.47
CA ASN A 7 15.47 -9.94 -35.24
C ASN A 7 15.77 -8.47 -34.90
N LEU A 8 14.97 -7.82 -34.06
CA LEU A 8 15.15 -6.45 -33.55
C LEU A 8 15.51 -6.46 -32.06
N ASP A 9 16.00 -7.60 -31.53
CA ASP A 9 16.41 -7.80 -30.15
C ASP A 9 15.29 -7.54 -29.11
N ARG A 10 14.00 -7.69 -29.51
CA ARG A 10 12.89 -7.57 -28.61
C ARG A 10 12.50 -8.94 -28.05
N VAL A 11 12.20 -9.01 -26.76
CA VAL A 11 11.80 -10.27 -26.08
C VAL A 11 10.47 -10.78 -26.64
N THR A 12 10.44 -11.96 -27.26
CA THR A 12 9.21 -12.59 -27.77
C THR A 12 8.67 -13.67 -26.85
N GLU A 13 9.51 -14.33 -26.07
CA GLU A 13 9.06 -15.34 -25.08
C GLU A 13 9.95 -15.32 -23.84
N VAL A 14 9.33 -15.53 -22.68
CA VAL A 14 10.00 -15.73 -21.40
C VAL A 14 9.61 -17.08 -20.85
N LYS A 15 10.62 -17.91 -20.52
CA LYS A 15 10.46 -19.21 -19.85
C LYS A 15 11.16 -19.22 -18.50
N ALA A 16 10.58 -19.99 -17.56
CA ALA A 16 11.26 -20.38 -16.32
C ALA A 16 11.41 -21.89 -16.25
N SER A 17 12.32 -22.35 -15.39
CA SER A 17 12.47 -23.76 -15.09
C SER A 17 12.42 -23.97 -13.57
N LYS A 18 11.70 -25.01 -13.14
CA LYS A 18 11.65 -25.47 -11.74
C LYS A 18 11.78 -26.99 -11.76
N ASP A 19 12.69 -27.52 -10.96
CA ASP A 19 12.91 -28.96 -10.82
C ASP A 19 13.12 -29.69 -12.17
N GLY A 20 13.86 -29.06 -13.08
CA GLY A 20 14.14 -29.59 -14.43
C GLY A 20 13.00 -29.42 -15.44
N THR A 21 11.83 -28.95 -15.03
CA THR A 21 10.68 -28.71 -15.90
C THR A 21 10.62 -27.25 -16.34
N SER A 22 10.64 -27.00 -17.66
CA SER A 22 10.51 -25.68 -18.23
C SER A 22 9.03 -25.36 -18.52
N TYR A 23 8.63 -24.10 -18.23
CA TYR A 23 7.29 -23.59 -18.51
C TYR A 23 7.36 -22.15 -19.03
N THR A 24 6.42 -21.80 -19.92
CA THR A 24 6.32 -20.44 -20.44
C THR A 24 5.71 -19.52 -19.39
N ILE A 25 6.35 -18.38 -19.15
CA ILE A 25 5.79 -17.28 -18.36
C ILE A 25 4.88 -16.43 -19.23
N GLY A 26 5.38 -15.98 -20.40
CA GLY A 26 4.58 -15.17 -21.31
C GLY A 26 5.24 -15.05 -22.68
N ARG A 27 4.42 -14.64 -23.65
CA ARG A 27 4.87 -14.31 -25.01
C ARG A 27 4.41 -12.91 -25.37
N TYR A 28 5.27 -12.22 -26.13
CA TYR A 28 5.03 -10.85 -26.59
C TYR A 28 4.95 -10.81 -28.11
N ILE A 29 3.95 -10.10 -28.62
CA ILE A 29 3.78 -9.82 -30.05
C ILE A 29 3.81 -8.30 -30.20
N TYR A 30 4.58 -7.82 -31.15
CA TYR A 30 4.80 -6.39 -31.38
C TYR A 30 4.09 -5.90 -32.62
N ASP A 31 3.67 -4.65 -32.62
CA ASP A 31 3.18 -3.95 -33.80
C ASP A 31 4.35 -3.45 -34.70
N LYS A 32 3.98 -2.81 -35.81
CA LYS A 32 4.98 -2.29 -36.78
C LYS A 32 5.84 -1.15 -36.22
N LEU A 33 5.39 -0.49 -35.13
CA LEU A 33 6.13 0.58 -34.44
C LEU A 33 6.98 0.05 -33.28
N GLY A 34 6.96 -1.28 -33.02
CA GLY A 34 7.76 -1.91 -31.98
C GLY A 34 7.10 -1.90 -30.60
N ARG A 35 5.83 -1.50 -30.50
CA ARG A 35 5.07 -1.51 -29.25
C ARG A 35 4.46 -2.91 -29.05
N VAL A 36 4.26 -3.33 -27.79
CA VAL A 36 3.58 -4.59 -27.48
C VAL A 36 2.12 -4.53 -27.94
N ALA A 37 1.77 -5.24 -29.01
CA ALA A 37 0.39 -5.33 -29.51
C ALA A 37 -0.41 -6.42 -28.81
N ARG A 38 0.24 -7.52 -28.40
CA ARG A 38 -0.41 -8.61 -27.67
C ARG A 38 0.58 -9.23 -26.68
N PHE A 39 0.09 -9.53 -25.51
CA PHE A 39 0.75 -10.39 -24.52
C PHE A 39 -0.06 -11.65 -24.31
N VAL A 40 0.60 -12.81 -24.34
CA VAL A 40 -0.01 -14.11 -24.05
C VAL A 40 0.54 -14.58 -22.70
N ASP A 41 -0.33 -14.62 -21.70
CA ASP A 41 0.02 -15.14 -20.37
C ASP A 41 0.12 -16.68 -20.46
N GLY A 42 1.28 -17.22 -20.10
CA GLY A 42 1.53 -18.66 -20.07
C GLY A 42 1.13 -19.32 -18.76
N GLN A 43 0.66 -18.56 -17.77
CA GLN A 43 0.39 -19.00 -16.40
C GLN A 43 -1.09 -19.00 -16.04
N VAL A 44 -1.85 -18.03 -16.56
CA VAL A 44 -3.25 -17.84 -16.23
C VAL A 44 -4.08 -17.74 -17.51
N SER A 45 -5.00 -18.71 -17.71
CA SER A 45 -5.94 -18.69 -18.82
C SER A 45 -6.85 -17.44 -18.74
N GLY A 46 -7.12 -16.82 -19.90
CA GLY A 46 -7.93 -15.61 -19.99
C GLY A 46 -7.22 -14.32 -19.56
N LYS A 47 -5.94 -14.38 -19.17
CA LYS A 47 -5.13 -13.21 -18.82
C LYS A 47 -4.20 -12.75 -19.94
N SER A 48 -4.28 -13.36 -21.12
CA SER A 48 -3.68 -12.80 -22.32
C SER A 48 -4.47 -11.57 -22.76
N PHE A 49 -3.82 -10.59 -23.33
CA PHE A 49 -4.48 -9.34 -23.72
C PHE A 49 -3.85 -8.68 -24.94
N THR A 50 -4.67 -7.88 -25.62
CA THR A 50 -4.30 -7.06 -26.77
C THR A 50 -4.30 -5.60 -26.36
N TYR A 51 -3.27 -4.85 -26.77
CA TYR A 51 -3.16 -3.42 -26.55
C TYR A 51 -3.52 -2.63 -27.81
N GLY A 52 -4.20 -1.49 -27.60
CA GLY A 52 -4.40 -0.44 -28.60
C GLY A 52 -3.72 0.85 -28.14
N TYR A 53 -3.23 1.60 -29.11
CA TYR A 53 -2.54 2.88 -28.87
C TYR A 53 -3.15 3.98 -29.73
N ASP A 54 -3.14 5.20 -29.23
CA ASP A 54 -3.55 6.37 -29.99
C ASP A 54 -2.40 6.88 -30.91
N LEU A 55 -2.66 7.99 -31.62
CA LEU A 55 -1.72 8.56 -32.57
C LEU A 55 -0.47 9.18 -31.92
N THR A 56 -0.50 9.38 -30.61
CA THR A 56 0.62 9.92 -29.81
C THR A 56 1.31 8.85 -28.97
N ASP A 57 1.12 7.56 -29.33
CA ASP A 57 1.71 6.38 -28.70
C ASP A 57 1.27 6.11 -27.27
N ARG A 58 0.16 6.73 -26.80
CA ARG A 58 -0.41 6.45 -25.48
C ARG A 58 -1.29 5.22 -25.56
N LEU A 59 -1.23 4.37 -24.51
CA LEU A 59 -2.13 3.22 -24.37
C LEU A 59 -3.58 3.71 -24.28
N CYS A 60 -4.42 3.40 -25.26
CA CYS A 60 -5.83 3.78 -25.24
C CYS A 60 -6.77 2.59 -25.00
N GLU A 61 -6.28 1.35 -25.13
CA GLU A 61 -7.09 0.15 -24.90
C GLU A 61 -6.23 -1.02 -24.44
N ALA A 62 -6.76 -1.84 -23.53
CA ALA A 62 -6.28 -3.18 -23.20
C ALA A 62 -7.49 -4.12 -23.13
N VAL A 63 -7.52 -5.14 -23.99
CA VAL A 63 -8.62 -6.12 -24.07
C VAL A 63 -8.09 -7.51 -23.74
N PHE A 64 -8.65 -8.13 -22.72
CA PHE A 64 -8.30 -9.47 -22.27
C PHE A 64 -9.12 -10.54 -22.97
N ASP A 65 -8.56 -11.76 -23.10
CA ASP A 65 -9.23 -12.88 -23.76
C ASP A 65 -10.51 -13.33 -23.01
N ASP A 66 -10.65 -12.98 -21.71
CA ASP A 66 -11.86 -13.23 -20.91
C ASP A 66 -12.98 -12.20 -21.11
N GLY A 67 -12.78 -11.22 -22.00
CA GLY A 67 -13.72 -10.13 -22.29
C GLY A 67 -13.59 -8.92 -21.36
N THR A 68 -12.72 -8.97 -20.36
CA THR A 68 -12.34 -7.79 -19.57
C THR A 68 -11.64 -6.78 -20.48
N ALA A 69 -12.00 -5.50 -20.39
CA ALA A 69 -11.39 -4.45 -21.19
C ALA A 69 -11.23 -3.15 -20.40
N TYR A 70 -10.15 -2.46 -20.69
CA TYR A 70 -9.86 -1.11 -20.16
C TYR A 70 -9.66 -0.17 -21.34
N ARG A 71 -10.36 0.97 -21.34
CA ARG A 71 -10.22 2.02 -22.36
C ARG A 71 -9.91 3.34 -21.72
N TYR A 72 -8.92 4.01 -22.25
CA TYR A 72 -8.35 5.25 -21.70
C TYR A 72 -8.55 6.40 -22.67
N THR A 73 -8.88 7.58 -22.14
CA THR A 73 -8.98 8.82 -22.91
C THR A 73 -8.15 9.89 -22.22
N TYR A 74 -7.35 10.59 -23.00
CA TYR A 74 -6.46 11.63 -22.51
C TYR A 74 -6.86 12.99 -23.07
N ASP A 75 -6.52 14.06 -22.36
CA ASP A 75 -6.60 15.42 -22.89
C ASP A 75 -5.35 15.79 -23.71
N ALA A 76 -5.28 17.06 -24.13
CA ALA A 76 -4.15 17.58 -24.91
C ALA A 76 -2.85 17.73 -24.10
N ASN A 77 -2.93 17.68 -22.76
CA ASN A 77 -1.79 17.76 -21.85
C ASN A 77 -1.34 16.36 -21.35
N ASP A 78 -1.79 15.27 -22.03
CA ASP A 78 -1.53 13.88 -21.69
C ASP A 78 -2.11 13.43 -20.34
N CYS A 79 -3.04 14.19 -19.76
CA CYS A 79 -3.73 13.80 -18.54
C CYS A 79 -4.82 12.77 -18.85
N LEU A 80 -4.87 11.66 -18.09
CA LEU A 80 -5.90 10.63 -18.22
C LEU A 80 -7.24 11.15 -17.66
N ILE A 81 -8.14 11.59 -18.53
CA ILE A 81 -9.44 12.18 -18.15
C ILE A 81 -10.56 11.17 -17.99
N LYS A 82 -10.44 10.00 -18.62
CA LYS A 82 -11.48 8.95 -18.55
C LYS A 82 -10.88 7.56 -18.71
N GLU A 83 -11.37 6.66 -17.89
CA GLU A 83 -11.09 5.23 -17.96
C GLU A 83 -12.42 4.47 -17.93
N VAL A 84 -12.67 3.60 -18.91
CA VAL A 84 -13.82 2.69 -18.94
C VAL A 84 -13.33 1.29 -18.66
N GLN A 85 -13.83 0.69 -17.62
CA GLN A 85 -13.52 -0.66 -17.16
C GLN A 85 -14.72 -1.57 -17.49
N THR A 86 -14.56 -2.46 -18.46
CA THR A 86 -15.52 -3.55 -18.74
C THR A 86 -15.04 -4.80 -18.02
N THR A 87 -15.84 -5.34 -17.13
CA THR A 87 -15.49 -6.49 -16.27
C THR A 87 -16.67 -7.47 -16.22
N PRO A 88 -16.48 -8.70 -15.72
CA PRO A 88 -17.59 -9.64 -15.55
C PRO A 88 -18.74 -9.12 -14.66
N ASP A 89 -18.47 -8.10 -13.81
CA ASP A 89 -19.48 -7.45 -12.96
C ASP A 89 -20.20 -6.26 -13.64
N GLY A 90 -19.81 -5.91 -14.85
CA GLY A 90 -20.38 -4.82 -15.61
C GLY A 90 -19.38 -3.75 -16.06
N VAL A 91 -19.93 -2.60 -16.45
CA VAL A 91 -19.14 -1.49 -16.97
C VAL A 91 -19.06 -0.38 -15.92
N ARG A 92 -17.85 0.09 -15.65
CA ARG A 92 -17.56 1.21 -14.75
C ARG A 92 -16.79 2.29 -15.50
N THR A 93 -17.10 3.54 -15.23
CA THR A 93 -16.39 4.67 -15.81
C THR A 93 -15.79 5.51 -14.69
N VAL A 94 -14.47 5.66 -14.71
CA VAL A 94 -13.74 6.61 -13.87
C VAL A 94 -13.46 7.85 -14.70
N THR A 95 -13.77 9.02 -14.14
CA THR A 95 -13.48 10.32 -14.75
C THR A 95 -12.57 11.12 -13.84
N ARG A 96 -11.66 11.90 -14.44
CA ARG A 96 -10.73 12.78 -13.72
C ARG A 96 -10.80 14.19 -14.27
N GLY A 97 -10.64 15.16 -13.39
CA GLY A 97 -10.54 16.58 -13.74
C GLY A 97 -9.20 17.12 -13.26
N TYR A 98 -8.67 18.07 -14.02
CA TYR A 98 -7.37 18.68 -13.77
C TYR A 98 -7.47 20.20 -13.77
N ASP A 99 -6.56 20.87 -13.10
CA ASP A 99 -6.37 22.31 -13.22
C ASP A 99 -5.38 22.67 -14.36
N ALA A 100 -5.10 23.95 -14.50
CA ALA A 100 -4.20 24.46 -15.54
C ALA A 100 -2.74 23.97 -15.38
N ASP A 101 -2.35 23.56 -14.17
CA ASP A 101 -1.03 23.01 -13.86
C ASP A 101 -1.00 21.48 -13.99
N SER A 102 -2.05 20.85 -14.57
CA SER A 102 -2.21 19.40 -14.71
C SER A 102 -2.27 18.64 -13.37
N ARG A 103 -2.66 19.30 -12.29
CA ARG A 103 -2.89 18.62 -11.01
C ARG A 103 -4.32 18.07 -10.97
N GLU A 104 -4.49 16.82 -10.54
CA GLU A 104 -5.81 16.21 -10.43
C GLU A 104 -6.64 16.91 -9.34
N THR A 105 -7.72 17.57 -9.76
CA THR A 105 -8.67 18.27 -8.88
C THR A 105 -9.92 17.46 -8.59
N ALA A 106 -10.20 16.43 -9.37
CA ALA A 106 -11.36 15.57 -9.15
C ALA A 106 -11.13 14.15 -9.68
N VAL A 107 -11.70 13.17 -8.98
CA VAL A 107 -11.88 11.80 -9.47
C VAL A 107 -13.27 11.31 -9.09
N ALA A 108 -13.96 10.63 -10.02
CA ALA A 108 -15.30 10.11 -9.79
C ALA A 108 -15.52 8.76 -10.48
N CYS A 109 -16.35 7.90 -9.86
CA CYS A 109 -16.84 6.66 -10.43
C CYS A 109 -18.26 6.37 -9.93
N GLY A 110 -19.25 6.45 -10.82
CA GLY A 110 -20.66 6.37 -10.42
C GLY A 110 -21.04 7.50 -9.48
N SER A 111 -21.55 7.15 -8.29
CA SER A 111 -21.88 8.11 -7.23
C SER A 111 -20.69 8.57 -6.40
N ALA A 112 -19.59 7.82 -6.40
CA ALA A 112 -18.38 8.21 -5.67
C ALA A 112 -17.72 9.41 -6.35
N ARG A 113 -17.55 10.51 -5.60
CA ARG A 113 -16.91 11.74 -6.06
C ARG A 113 -15.96 12.28 -5.01
N ILE A 114 -14.76 12.60 -5.43
CA ILE A 114 -13.70 13.18 -4.62
C ILE A 114 -13.16 14.40 -5.35
N GLU A 115 -13.03 15.50 -4.63
CA GLU A 115 -12.49 16.76 -5.12
C GLU A 115 -11.30 17.17 -4.28
N LYS A 116 -10.25 17.70 -4.91
CA LYS A 116 -9.04 18.19 -4.27
C LYS A 116 -8.86 19.68 -4.56
N THR A 117 -8.37 20.39 -3.58
CA THR A 117 -7.95 21.79 -3.75
C THR A 117 -6.49 21.94 -3.32
N PHE A 118 -5.82 22.90 -3.89
CA PHE A 118 -4.41 23.18 -3.64
C PHE A 118 -4.24 24.63 -3.15
N ASP A 119 -3.21 24.87 -2.37
CA ASP A 119 -2.82 26.21 -1.95
C ASP A 119 -2.02 26.90 -3.08
N LYS A 120 -1.59 28.14 -2.82
CA LYS A 120 -0.81 28.95 -3.80
C LYS A 120 0.55 28.37 -4.15
N LEU A 121 1.07 27.43 -3.34
CA LEU A 121 2.33 26.73 -3.58
C LEU A 121 2.12 25.36 -4.23
N GLY A 122 0.88 25.01 -4.60
CA GLY A 122 0.55 23.73 -5.20
C GLY A 122 0.47 22.57 -4.21
N ARG A 123 0.47 22.83 -2.89
CA ARG A 123 0.32 21.78 -1.87
C ARG A 123 -1.17 21.48 -1.66
N LEU A 124 -1.51 20.22 -1.42
CA LEU A 124 -2.89 19.78 -1.19
C LEU A 124 -3.49 20.48 0.04
N SER A 125 -4.52 21.33 -0.15
CA SER A 125 -5.17 22.07 0.94
C SER A 125 -6.44 21.40 1.45
N SER A 126 -7.18 20.68 0.58
CA SER A 126 -8.31 19.87 1.05
C SER A 126 -8.65 18.70 0.11
N ILE A 127 -9.31 17.70 0.70
CA ILE A 127 -9.99 16.60 -0.01
C ILE A 127 -11.46 16.62 0.43
N ARG A 128 -12.37 16.83 -0.51
CA ARG A 128 -13.81 16.82 -0.30
C ARG A 128 -14.39 15.53 -0.87
N ARG A 129 -15.15 14.81 -0.08
CA ARG A 129 -15.76 13.52 -0.45
C ARG A 129 -17.25 13.70 -0.57
N ASN A 130 -17.84 13.11 -1.61
CA ASN A 130 -19.26 13.14 -1.93
C ASN A 130 -19.85 14.57 -1.82
N SER A 131 -19.38 15.48 -2.66
CA SER A 131 -19.83 16.89 -2.71
C SER A 131 -19.69 17.63 -1.37
N GLY A 132 -18.66 17.28 -0.57
CA GLY A 132 -18.34 17.92 0.70
C GLY A 132 -19.07 17.38 1.92
N LYS A 133 -19.74 16.24 1.82
CA LYS A 133 -20.32 15.55 2.99
C LYS A 133 -19.26 15.19 4.03
N HIS A 134 -18.05 14.89 3.59
CA HIS A 134 -16.87 14.81 4.45
C HIS A 134 -15.70 15.59 3.82
N THR A 135 -15.00 16.36 4.63
CA THR A 135 -13.82 17.13 4.20
C THR A 135 -12.63 16.84 5.09
N THR A 136 -11.49 16.54 4.46
CA THR A 136 -10.18 16.59 5.11
C THR A 136 -9.50 17.88 4.69
N ALA A 137 -9.03 18.69 5.64
CA ALA A 137 -8.30 19.92 5.38
C ALA A 137 -6.89 19.82 5.94
N TYR A 138 -5.93 20.40 5.22
CA TYR A 138 -4.51 20.36 5.55
C TYR A 138 -3.98 21.79 5.74
N THR A 139 -3.16 22.00 6.76
CA THR A 139 -2.29 23.17 6.87
C THR A 139 -0.83 22.73 6.97
N TYR A 140 0.08 23.61 6.63
CA TYR A 140 1.50 23.31 6.56
C TYR A 140 2.31 24.16 7.53
N GLU A 141 3.41 23.59 8.00
CA GLU A 141 4.34 24.28 8.87
C GLU A 141 5.02 25.44 8.14
N THR A 142 5.21 26.54 8.85
CA THR A 142 6.08 27.62 8.45
C THR A 142 7.37 27.49 9.29
N ALA A 143 8.51 27.44 8.63
CA ALA A 143 9.81 27.39 9.31
C ALA A 143 10.06 28.66 10.13
N ALA A 144 11.00 28.58 11.08
CA ALA A 144 11.31 29.70 11.98
C ALA A 144 11.81 30.98 11.27
N ASP A 145 12.40 30.82 10.09
CA ASP A 145 12.83 31.91 9.21
C ASP A 145 11.69 32.48 8.32
N GLY A 146 10.45 31.99 8.51
CA GLY A 146 9.27 32.34 7.70
C GLY A 146 9.15 31.56 6.39
N GLY A 147 10.08 30.65 6.10
CA GLY A 147 10.05 29.78 4.92
C GLY A 147 8.87 28.82 4.93
N GLN A 148 8.28 28.58 3.76
CA GLN A 148 7.18 27.64 3.61
C GLN A 148 7.71 26.22 3.44
N THR A 149 7.21 25.28 4.26
CA THR A 149 7.62 23.87 4.20
C THR A 149 6.55 23.00 3.54
N GLY A 150 6.92 21.77 3.14
CA GLY A 150 5.97 20.72 2.74
C GLY A 150 5.44 19.88 3.91
N ARG A 151 5.87 20.18 5.16
CA ARG A 151 5.50 19.42 6.36
C ARG A 151 4.08 19.80 6.79
N ILE A 152 3.22 18.82 7.00
CA ILE A 152 1.84 19.02 7.42
C ILE A 152 1.82 19.45 8.88
N LYS A 153 1.25 20.63 9.17
CA LYS A 153 1.04 21.12 10.54
C LYS A 153 -0.25 20.55 11.14
N THR A 154 -1.34 20.59 10.38
CA THR A 154 -2.61 20.05 10.86
C THR A 154 -3.32 19.25 9.77
N VAL A 155 -4.03 18.20 10.20
CA VAL A 155 -5.03 17.49 9.39
C VAL A 155 -6.35 17.53 10.15
N LYS A 156 -7.37 18.12 9.52
CA LYS A 156 -8.72 18.13 10.06
C LYS A 156 -9.61 17.19 9.25
N ASN A 157 -10.04 16.10 9.85
CA ASN A 157 -10.95 15.11 9.28
C ASN A 157 -12.36 15.28 9.88
N GLY A 158 -13.24 15.98 9.18
CA GLY A 158 -14.54 16.32 9.75
C GLY A 158 -14.40 17.13 11.04
N SER A 159 -14.80 16.58 12.19
CA SER A 159 -14.65 17.20 13.52
C SER A 159 -13.31 16.89 14.20
N GLY A 160 -12.65 15.80 13.81
CA GLY A 160 -11.35 15.40 14.39
C GLY A 160 -10.19 16.21 13.81
N THR A 161 -9.23 16.56 14.64
CA THR A 161 -8.02 17.32 14.24
C THR A 161 -6.78 16.66 14.81
N TRP A 162 -5.77 16.47 13.96
CA TRP A 162 -4.41 16.11 14.35
C TRP A 162 -3.47 17.30 14.12
N GLU A 163 -2.63 17.58 15.09
CA GLU A 163 -1.56 18.58 14.98
C GLU A 163 -0.21 17.90 15.12
N TYR A 164 0.74 18.29 14.26
CA TYR A 164 2.09 17.73 14.20
C TYR A 164 3.14 18.78 14.48
N ALA A 165 4.15 18.41 15.25
CA ALA A 165 5.39 19.15 15.38
C ALA A 165 6.57 18.27 14.93
N TYR A 166 7.65 18.91 14.52
CA TYR A 166 8.81 18.27 13.92
C TYR A 166 10.08 18.64 14.66
N ASP A 167 11.05 17.73 14.64
CA ASP A 167 12.40 18.03 15.08
C ASP A 167 13.17 18.83 14.01
N ALA A 168 14.42 19.18 14.30
CA ALA A 168 15.27 19.95 13.37
C ALA A 168 15.58 19.18 12.05
N TRP A 169 15.47 17.86 12.08
CA TRP A 169 15.73 16.99 10.92
C TRP A 169 14.46 16.76 10.07
N GLY A 170 13.29 17.16 10.58
CA GLY A 170 12.01 17.01 9.90
C GLY A 170 11.26 15.73 10.27
N ASN A 171 11.70 14.98 11.27
CA ASN A 171 10.94 13.85 11.81
C ASN A 171 9.80 14.37 12.70
N VAL A 172 8.66 13.67 12.73
CA VAL A 172 7.55 14.01 13.64
C VAL A 172 8.01 13.81 15.08
N SER A 173 8.13 14.90 15.84
CA SER A 173 8.50 14.83 17.27
C SER A 173 7.30 14.80 18.20
N LYS A 174 6.12 15.24 17.71
CA LYS A 174 4.87 15.27 18.48
C LYS A 174 3.67 15.15 17.55
N ALA A 175 2.66 14.38 17.98
CA ALA A 175 1.35 14.34 17.35
C ALA A 175 0.26 14.48 18.43
N THR A 176 -0.64 15.46 18.24
CA THR A 176 -1.70 15.80 19.21
C THR A 176 -3.05 15.60 18.56
N GLU A 177 -3.90 14.82 19.18
CA GLU A 177 -5.27 14.61 18.73
C GLU A 177 -6.23 15.57 19.46
N ASN A 178 -7.09 16.26 18.68
CA ASN A 178 -8.19 17.10 19.16
C ASN A 178 -7.77 18.12 20.25
N GLY A 179 -6.55 18.64 20.20
CA GLY A 179 -6.04 19.58 21.18
C GLY A 179 -5.84 18.97 22.57
N SER A 180 -5.70 17.63 22.66
CA SER A 180 -5.44 16.92 23.93
C SER A 180 -4.22 17.52 24.65
N ALA A 181 -4.30 17.61 25.97
CA ALA A 181 -3.13 17.97 26.80
C ALA A 181 -2.05 16.88 26.74
N ASP A 182 -2.47 15.63 26.53
CA ASP A 182 -1.58 14.47 26.40
C ASP A 182 -1.39 14.16 24.91
N SER A 183 -0.17 13.92 24.48
CA SER A 183 0.19 13.81 23.06
C SER A 183 1.18 12.68 22.86
N HIS A 184 1.10 12.04 21.69
CA HIS A 184 2.18 11.15 21.25
C HIS A 184 3.46 11.95 21.07
N THR A 185 4.58 11.50 21.62
CA THR A 185 5.88 12.10 21.43
C THR A 185 6.89 11.09 20.93
N TYR A 186 7.83 11.53 20.11
CA TYR A 186 8.80 10.69 19.44
C TYR A 186 10.20 11.31 19.56
N THR A 187 11.19 10.47 19.81
CA THR A 187 12.60 10.88 19.87
C THR A 187 13.42 9.98 18.96
N TYR A 188 14.33 10.58 18.23
CA TYR A 188 15.17 9.90 17.24
C TYR A 188 16.65 10.07 17.59
N ASP A 189 17.46 9.12 17.14
CA ASP A 189 18.91 9.24 17.20
C ASP A 189 19.47 10.09 16.03
N ALA A 190 20.79 10.21 15.97
CA ALA A 190 21.47 10.97 14.91
C ALA A 190 21.33 10.35 13.51
N GLN A 191 20.95 9.08 13.42
CA GLN A 191 20.65 8.35 12.18
C GLN A 191 19.18 8.46 11.75
N GLY A 192 18.34 9.13 12.56
CA GLY A 192 16.89 9.25 12.32
C GLY A 192 16.09 8.01 12.72
N GLN A 193 16.67 7.10 13.52
CA GLN A 193 15.98 5.92 14.02
C GLN A 193 15.15 6.30 15.25
N LEU A 194 13.90 5.82 15.33
CA LEU A 194 13.03 6.04 16.48
C LEU A 194 13.57 5.29 17.70
N ILE A 195 14.10 6.02 18.68
CA ILE A 195 14.64 5.41 19.91
C ILE A 195 13.66 5.44 21.07
N ARG A 196 12.66 6.32 21.03
CA ARG A 196 11.64 6.42 22.07
C ARG A 196 10.34 6.99 21.55
N GLU A 197 9.23 6.46 22.03
CA GLU A 197 7.90 7.03 21.87
C GLU A 197 7.13 7.06 23.18
N TYR A 198 6.21 7.99 23.33
CA TYR A 198 5.19 8.00 24.37
C TYR A 198 3.82 7.75 23.74
N ASP A 199 3.11 6.75 24.27
CA ASP A 199 1.74 6.41 23.94
C ASP A 199 0.81 6.98 25.05
N PRO A 200 0.07 8.07 24.81
CA PRO A 200 -0.80 8.69 25.80
C PRO A 200 -1.98 7.82 26.18
N ASP A 201 -2.48 6.98 25.28
CA ASP A 201 -3.64 6.10 25.53
C ASP A 201 -3.30 5.01 26.53
N LYS A 202 -2.09 4.46 26.44
CA LYS A 202 -1.57 3.44 27.38
C LYS A 202 -0.81 4.03 28.55
N LYS A 203 -0.48 5.32 28.48
CA LYS A 203 0.43 6.03 29.42
C LYS A 203 1.75 5.29 29.62
N LEU A 204 2.35 4.88 28.51
CA LEU A 204 3.59 4.11 28.47
C LEU A 204 4.57 4.77 27.51
N TYR A 205 5.86 4.68 27.87
CA TYR A 205 6.94 4.89 26.92
C TYR A 205 7.38 3.56 26.34
N HIS A 206 7.71 3.54 25.04
CA HIS A 206 8.47 2.47 24.42
C HIS A 206 9.86 2.95 24.07
N GLY A 207 10.86 2.13 24.33
CA GLY A 207 12.25 2.37 23.94
C GLY A 207 12.71 1.32 22.96
N TYR A 208 13.50 1.72 21.98
CA TYR A 208 13.98 0.92 20.86
C TYR A 208 15.50 0.95 20.83
N GLN A 209 16.14 -0.20 20.69
CA GLN A 209 17.59 -0.33 20.56
C GLN A 209 17.93 -0.95 19.23
N TYR A 210 19.01 -0.47 18.63
CA TYR A 210 19.49 -0.91 17.32
C TYR A 210 20.94 -1.36 17.41
N ASP A 211 21.34 -2.23 16.51
CA ASP A 211 22.75 -2.55 16.28
C ASP A 211 23.41 -1.48 15.39
N ALA A 212 24.70 -1.62 15.14
CA ALA A 212 25.46 -0.70 14.29
C ALA A 212 25.04 -0.74 12.81
N GLY A 213 24.29 -1.77 12.38
CA GLY A 213 23.72 -1.92 11.04
C GLY A 213 22.33 -1.31 10.91
N GLY A 214 21.74 -0.83 12.03
CA GLY A 214 20.40 -0.28 12.06
C GLY A 214 19.30 -1.32 12.28
N ASN A 215 19.65 -2.56 12.60
CA ASN A 215 18.66 -3.58 12.92
C ASN A 215 18.12 -3.39 14.32
N LEU A 216 16.80 -3.46 14.50
CA LEU A 216 16.12 -3.38 15.79
C LEU A 216 16.48 -4.60 16.65
N THR A 217 17.15 -4.41 17.78
CA THR A 217 17.60 -5.49 18.65
C THR A 217 16.71 -5.71 19.87
N GLU A 218 16.10 -4.65 20.40
CA GLU A 218 15.27 -4.75 21.60
C GLU A 218 14.16 -3.69 21.61
N VAL A 219 12.99 -4.07 22.13
CA VAL A 219 11.87 -3.18 22.46
C VAL A 219 11.57 -3.31 23.95
N ARG A 220 11.49 -2.18 24.66
CA ARG A 220 11.12 -2.09 26.08
C ARG A 220 9.94 -1.19 26.31
N SER A 221 9.23 -1.39 27.40
CA SER A 221 8.22 -0.46 27.90
C SER A 221 8.60 0.11 29.26
N TYR A 222 8.16 1.35 29.51
CA TYR A 222 8.38 2.08 30.74
C TYR A 222 7.07 2.76 31.15
N PRO A 223 6.72 2.80 32.47
CA PRO A 223 5.54 3.53 32.93
C PRO A 223 5.70 5.05 32.70
N ALA A 224 4.56 5.75 32.60
CA ALA A 224 4.57 7.21 32.57
C ALA A 224 5.27 7.79 33.80
N GLY A 225 6.13 8.81 33.60
CA GLY A 225 6.97 9.40 34.66
C GLY A 225 8.34 8.72 34.83
N ALA A 226 8.56 7.56 34.25
CA ALA A 226 9.90 7.03 34.09
C ALA A 226 10.54 7.68 32.84
N GLU A 227 11.25 8.80 33.02
CA GLU A 227 12.02 9.45 31.94
C GLU A 227 13.24 8.63 31.51
N GLY A 228 13.20 7.30 31.71
CA GLY A 228 14.26 6.37 31.33
C GLY A 228 14.53 6.39 29.84
N GLY A 229 15.78 6.60 29.49
CA GLY A 229 16.30 6.36 28.16
C GLY A 229 16.26 4.85 27.79
N PRO A 230 16.72 4.46 26.61
CA PRO A 230 16.76 3.06 26.15
C PRO A 230 17.65 2.15 27.03
N ASP A 231 18.23 2.65 28.07
CA ASP A 231 19.35 2.15 28.85
C ASP A 231 19.01 1.35 30.11
N GLY A 232 17.89 0.63 30.13
CA GLY A 232 18.02 -0.55 30.93
C GLY A 232 17.04 -0.87 32.03
N THR A 233 16.14 0.04 32.50
CA THR A 233 15.23 -0.27 33.65
C THR A 233 13.83 -0.69 33.25
N GLY A 234 13.45 -0.60 31.95
CA GLY A 234 12.13 -0.96 31.45
C GLY A 234 11.92 -2.46 31.29
N THR A 235 10.65 -2.86 31.17
CA THR A 235 10.27 -4.24 30.88
C THR A 235 10.58 -4.57 29.42
N VAL A 236 11.38 -5.61 29.19
CA VAL A 236 11.66 -6.09 27.83
C VAL A 236 10.41 -6.73 27.26
N LEU A 237 9.94 -6.19 26.14
CA LEU A 237 8.79 -6.72 25.38
C LEU A 237 9.23 -7.69 24.29
N LYS A 238 10.30 -7.33 23.55
CA LYS A 238 10.82 -8.13 22.42
C LYS A 238 12.33 -8.04 22.37
N ARG A 239 12.96 -9.15 21.97
CA ARG A 239 14.38 -9.20 21.56
C ARG A 239 14.47 -9.84 20.19
N PHE A 240 15.33 -9.29 19.35
CA PHE A 240 15.59 -9.74 18.01
C PHE A 240 17.05 -10.19 17.90
N ALA A 241 17.29 -11.31 17.27
CA ALA A 241 18.63 -11.78 16.96
C ALA A 241 18.76 -12.01 15.44
N TYR A 242 19.91 -11.66 14.90
CA TYR A 242 20.18 -11.68 13.47
C TYR A 242 21.27 -12.71 13.12
N GLY A 243 21.33 -13.12 11.85
CA GLY A 243 22.26 -14.09 11.35
C GLY A 243 23.71 -13.60 11.38
N SER A 244 24.66 -14.51 11.56
CA SER A 244 26.09 -14.20 11.55
C SER A 244 26.65 -13.99 10.13
N THR A 245 26.12 -14.73 9.16
CA THR A 245 26.55 -14.69 7.75
C THR A 245 25.83 -13.57 6.98
N TRP A 246 24.53 -13.47 7.18
CA TRP A 246 23.68 -12.41 6.61
C TRP A 246 23.15 -11.57 7.77
N LYS A 247 23.86 -10.49 8.08
CA LYS A 247 23.72 -9.77 9.35
C LYS A 247 22.40 -9.03 9.55
N ASP A 248 21.63 -8.78 8.50
CA ASP A 248 20.29 -8.18 8.52
C ASP A 248 19.17 -9.22 8.41
N GLN A 249 19.53 -10.52 8.28
CA GLN A 249 18.54 -11.60 8.26
C GLN A 249 18.13 -11.98 9.68
N LEU A 250 16.85 -11.78 10.01
CA LEU A 250 16.29 -12.08 11.33
C LEU A 250 16.35 -13.58 11.63
N ALA A 251 17.12 -13.97 12.65
CA ALA A 251 17.28 -15.38 13.04
C ALA A 251 16.26 -15.81 14.11
N SER A 252 15.92 -14.92 15.05
CA SER A 252 14.91 -15.23 16.07
C SER A 252 14.29 -13.96 16.68
N VAL A 253 13.09 -14.15 17.23
CA VAL A 253 12.39 -13.16 18.06
C VAL A 253 12.00 -13.83 19.38
N THR A 254 12.37 -13.21 20.51
CA THR A 254 11.92 -13.60 21.85
C THR A 254 10.89 -12.60 22.35
N MET A 255 9.72 -13.06 22.75
CA MET A 255 8.61 -12.28 23.28
C MET A 255 7.92 -13.11 24.37
N ASP A 256 7.62 -12.50 25.52
CA ASP A 256 7.00 -13.16 26.67
C ASP A 256 7.74 -14.45 27.10
N GLY A 257 9.07 -14.42 27.06
CA GLY A 257 9.93 -15.55 27.39
C GLY A 257 9.94 -16.69 26.37
N LYS A 258 9.21 -16.57 25.25
CA LYS A 258 9.16 -17.57 24.19
C LYS A 258 9.96 -17.10 23.00
N THR A 259 10.86 -17.96 22.49
CA THR A 259 11.67 -17.70 21.29
C THR A 259 11.05 -18.39 20.08
N ARG A 260 10.90 -17.65 18.99
CA ARG A 260 10.53 -18.14 17.66
C ARG A 260 11.76 -18.02 16.76
N ASN A 261 12.10 -19.09 16.08
CA ASN A 261 13.23 -19.13 15.15
C ASN A 261 12.73 -19.01 13.70
N PHE A 262 13.52 -18.33 12.89
CA PHE A 262 13.24 -18.08 11.48
C PHE A 262 14.21 -18.88 10.62
N THR A 263 13.71 -19.47 9.56
CA THR A 263 14.53 -20.18 8.57
C THR A 263 14.23 -19.68 7.17
N TYR A 264 15.22 -19.74 6.29
CA TYR A 264 15.15 -19.16 4.95
C TYR A 264 15.70 -20.11 3.90
N ASP A 265 15.27 -19.93 2.65
CA ASP A 265 15.91 -20.58 1.50
C ASP A 265 17.17 -19.81 1.05
N ALA A 266 17.85 -20.33 0.02
CA ALA A 266 19.06 -19.71 -0.52
C ALA A 266 18.82 -18.34 -1.21
N ASN A 267 17.58 -18.00 -1.52
CA ASN A 267 17.21 -16.70 -2.08
C ASN A 267 16.83 -15.68 -0.98
N GLY A 268 16.85 -16.09 0.30
CA GLY A 268 16.43 -15.25 1.42
C GLY A 268 14.91 -15.25 1.67
N ASN A 269 14.15 -16.12 1.02
CA ASN A 269 12.73 -16.23 1.29
C ASN A 269 12.49 -16.98 2.61
N LEU A 270 11.59 -16.47 3.43
CA LEU A 270 11.21 -17.08 4.72
C LEU A 270 10.56 -18.45 4.51
N LEU A 271 11.12 -19.50 5.10
CA LEU A 271 10.56 -20.86 5.07
C LEU A 271 9.73 -21.15 6.33
N SER A 272 10.15 -20.63 7.47
CA SER A 272 9.41 -20.74 8.74
C SER A 272 9.71 -19.57 9.65
N ASP A 273 8.69 -19.12 10.38
CA ASP A 273 8.80 -18.14 11.47
C ASP A 273 8.58 -18.77 12.85
N GLY A 274 8.60 -20.10 12.92
CA GLY A 274 8.34 -20.88 14.14
C GLY A 274 6.85 -21.04 14.46
N LYS A 275 5.95 -20.36 13.76
CA LYS A 275 4.49 -20.49 13.86
C LYS A 275 3.87 -20.98 12.55
N TYR A 276 4.34 -20.43 11.45
CA TYR A 276 3.89 -20.75 10.10
C TYR A 276 5.03 -21.29 9.26
N THR A 277 4.70 -22.06 8.24
CA THR A 277 5.61 -22.49 7.15
C THR A 277 5.17 -21.86 5.85
N TYR A 278 6.13 -21.54 5.01
CA TYR A 278 5.96 -20.78 3.78
C TYR A 278 6.56 -21.54 2.60
N SER A 279 5.88 -21.59 1.48
CA SER A 279 6.43 -22.05 0.22
C SER A 279 6.38 -20.96 -0.84
N TRP A 280 7.36 -20.98 -1.74
CA TRP A 280 7.59 -19.92 -2.71
C TRP A 280 7.63 -20.48 -4.12
N THR A 281 7.17 -19.71 -5.07
CA THR A 281 7.21 -20.03 -6.50
C THR A 281 7.86 -18.89 -7.27
N LYS A 282 8.37 -19.18 -8.48
CA LYS A 282 9.00 -18.17 -9.36
C LYS A 282 10.11 -17.35 -8.65
N GLY A 283 10.81 -17.97 -7.71
CA GLY A 283 11.93 -17.37 -6.96
C GLY A 283 11.54 -16.59 -5.71
N SER A 284 10.49 -15.79 -5.73
CA SER A 284 10.13 -14.88 -4.61
C SER A 284 8.62 -14.63 -4.44
N LEU A 285 7.76 -15.32 -5.20
CA LEU A 285 6.31 -15.19 -5.03
C LEU A 285 5.80 -16.19 -3.99
N LEU A 286 5.14 -15.70 -2.95
CA LEU A 286 4.59 -16.54 -1.89
C LEU A 286 3.47 -17.44 -2.45
N GLU A 287 3.70 -18.75 -2.50
CA GLU A 287 2.74 -19.72 -3.03
C GLU A 287 1.77 -20.22 -1.97
N LYS A 288 2.27 -20.51 -0.78
CA LYS A 288 1.46 -21.10 0.29
C LYS A 288 1.98 -20.73 1.68
N VAL A 289 1.04 -20.56 2.63
CA VAL A 289 1.31 -20.46 4.06
C VAL A 289 0.47 -21.49 4.79
N THR A 290 1.07 -22.22 5.73
CA THR A 290 0.37 -23.19 6.58
C THR A 290 0.86 -23.11 8.03
N GLY A 291 -0.01 -23.43 8.97
CA GLY A 291 0.28 -23.48 10.40
C GLY A 291 -0.82 -22.86 11.25
N ASP A 292 -0.95 -23.28 12.49
CA ASP A 292 -1.89 -22.73 13.47
C ASP A 292 -3.34 -22.62 12.94
N GLY A 293 -3.81 -23.68 12.24
CA GLY A 293 -5.14 -23.71 11.63
C GLY A 293 -5.32 -22.82 10.39
N LEU A 294 -4.26 -22.17 9.92
CA LEU A 294 -4.25 -21.41 8.68
C LEU A 294 -3.74 -22.28 7.52
N GLU A 295 -4.48 -22.27 6.42
CA GLU A 295 -4.01 -22.65 5.10
C GLU A 295 -4.34 -21.54 4.12
N ALA A 296 -3.32 -20.91 3.53
CA ALA A 296 -3.47 -19.87 2.52
C ALA A 296 -2.68 -20.23 1.27
N VAL A 297 -3.32 -20.15 0.11
CA VAL A 297 -2.71 -20.41 -1.21
C VAL A 297 -2.91 -19.20 -2.09
N TYR A 298 -1.88 -18.83 -2.85
CA TYR A 298 -1.85 -17.65 -3.69
C TYR A 298 -1.53 -18.01 -5.14
N THR A 299 -2.17 -17.33 -6.09
CA THR A 299 -1.86 -17.45 -7.51
C THR A 299 -1.48 -16.09 -8.09
N TYR A 300 -0.68 -16.11 -9.14
CA TYR A 300 -0.10 -14.91 -9.74
C TYR A 300 -0.16 -15.01 -11.26
N ASP A 301 -0.29 -13.88 -11.93
CA ASP A 301 -0.11 -13.77 -13.38
C ASP A 301 1.40 -13.82 -13.75
N ALA A 302 1.67 -13.68 -15.05
CA ALA A 302 3.03 -13.69 -15.59
C ALA A 302 3.88 -12.49 -15.11
N SER A 303 3.24 -11.38 -14.73
CA SER A 303 3.89 -10.18 -14.22
C SER A 303 4.17 -10.25 -12.71
N GLY A 304 3.77 -11.35 -12.04
CA GLY A 304 3.91 -11.51 -10.60
C GLY A 304 2.83 -10.79 -9.78
N ILE A 305 1.77 -10.30 -10.42
CA ILE A 305 0.63 -9.70 -9.72
C ILE A 305 -0.30 -10.79 -9.23
N ARG A 306 -0.72 -10.72 -7.96
CA ARG A 306 -1.60 -11.72 -7.36
C ARG A 306 -2.99 -11.69 -8.01
N THR A 307 -3.42 -12.84 -8.56
CA THR A 307 -4.73 -13.01 -9.20
C THR A 307 -5.77 -13.66 -8.29
N SER A 308 -5.31 -14.44 -7.30
CA SER A 308 -6.22 -14.94 -6.26
C SER A 308 -5.50 -15.24 -4.94
N LYS A 309 -6.29 -15.33 -3.86
CA LYS A 309 -5.92 -16.00 -2.61
C LYS A 309 -7.04 -16.94 -2.20
N LYS A 310 -6.68 -18.12 -1.68
CA LYS A 310 -7.61 -19.05 -1.03
C LYS A 310 -7.18 -19.24 0.40
N VAL A 311 -8.01 -18.82 1.37
CA VAL A 311 -7.73 -18.90 2.80
C VAL A 311 -8.77 -19.80 3.46
N ASN A 312 -8.33 -20.91 4.05
CA ASN A 312 -9.19 -21.91 4.70
C ASN A 312 -10.42 -22.27 3.84
N GLY A 313 -10.18 -22.56 2.56
CA GLY A 313 -11.22 -22.91 1.60
C GLY A 313 -11.93 -21.74 0.91
N THR A 314 -11.87 -20.52 1.47
CA THR A 314 -12.52 -19.33 0.88
C THR A 314 -11.61 -18.66 -0.15
N THR A 315 -12.06 -18.54 -1.39
CA THR A 315 -11.33 -17.88 -2.47
C THR A 315 -11.72 -16.39 -2.58
N THR A 316 -10.72 -15.54 -2.74
CA THR A 316 -10.84 -14.16 -3.20
C THR A 316 -10.12 -14.05 -4.54
N GLU A 317 -10.81 -13.59 -5.57
CA GLU A 317 -10.29 -13.33 -6.92
C GLU A 317 -10.03 -11.84 -7.08
N TYR A 318 -8.97 -11.47 -7.81
CA TYR A 318 -8.60 -10.08 -8.04
C TYR A 318 -8.66 -9.73 -9.53
N LEU A 319 -9.26 -8.59 -9.85
CA LEU A 319 -9.11 -7.92 -11.13
C LEU A 319 -8.04 -6.84 -10.99
N THR A 320 -7.01 -6.93 -11.80
CA THR A 320 -5.85 -6.05 -11.73
C THR A 320 -5.60 -5.37 -13.06
N ALA A 321 -5.17 -4.12 -13.02
CA ALA A 321 -4.64 -3.40 -14.19
C ALA A 321 -3.57 -2.39 -13.71
N GLY A 322 -2.52 -2.21 -14.51
CA GLY A 322 -1.45 -1.27 -14.21
C GLY A 322 -0.75 -1.52 -12.86
N GLY A 323 -0.72 -2.77 -12.40
CA GLY A 323 -0.14 -3.13 -11.09
C GLY A 323 -1.07 -2.90 -9.88
N SER A 324 -2.25 -2.34 -10.07
CA SER A 324 -3.22 -2.08 -9.01
C SER A 324 -4.37 -3.10 -9.01
N VAL A 325 -4.89 -3.43 -7.83
CA VAL A 325 -6.13 -4.21 -7.68
C VAL A 325 -7.31 -3.27 -7.86
N LEU A 326 -8.04 -3.38 -8.97
CA LEU A 326 -9.20 -2.53 -9.26
C LEU A 326 -10.48 -3.08 -8.62
N SER A 327 -10.57 -4.38 -8.48
CA SER A 327 -11.72 -5.05 -7.86
C SER A 327 -11.32 -6.38 -7.26
N GLU A 328 -12.06 -6.82 -6.25
CA GLU A 328 -11.96 -8.18 -5.74
C GLU A 328 -13.35 -8.83 -5.62
N LYS A 329 -13.40 -10.16 -5.74
CA LYS A 329 -14.60 -10.96 -5.56
C LYS A 329 -14.38 -12.00 -4.48
N LYS A 330 -15.22 -11.99 -3.47
CA LYS A 330 -15.19 -12.96 -2.38
C LYS A 330 -16.61 -13.48 -2.12
N ASN A 331 -16.80 -14.78 -2.11
CA ASN A 331 -18.13 -15.42 -1.92
C ASN A 331 -19.21 -14.83 -2.84
N GLY A 332 -18.88 -14.58 -4.11
CA GLY A 332 -19.79 -14.00 -5.09
C GLY A 332 -20.02 -12.48 -4.96
N VAL A 333 -19.51 -11.84 -3.93
CA VAL A 333 -19.67 -10.39 -3.70
C VAL A 333 -18.46 -9.64 -4.25
N TRP A 334 -18.73 -8.67 -5.11
CA TRP A 334 -17.74 -7.76 -5.65
C TRP A 334 -17.49 -6.56 -4.72
N GLN A 335 -16.24 -6.15 -4.68
CA GLN A 335 -15.76 -4.93 -4.05
C GLN A 335 -14.88 -4.20 -5.07
N HIS A 336 -15.13 -2.91 -5.27
CA HIS A 336 -14.42 -2.11 -6.27
C HIS A 336 -13.67 -0.97 -5.62
N TYR A 337 -12.48 -0.72 -6.10
CA TYR A 337 -11.59 0.32 -5.59
C TYR A 337 -11.55 1.52 -6.54
N LEU A 338 -11.49 2.71 -5.99
CA LEU A 338 -11.29 3.95 -6.72
C LEU A 338 -9.96 4.56 -6.29
N TYR A 339 -9.08 4.72 -7.25
CA TYR A 339 -7.77 5.34 -7.06
C TYR A 339 -7.74 6.71 -7.72
N ASP A 340 -6.96 7.63 -7.16
CA ASP A 340 -6.61 8.88 -7.84
C ASP A 340 -5.49 8.65 -8.88
N GLY A 341 -5.11 9.72 -9.60
CA GLY A 341 -4.08 9.66 -10.62
C GLY A 341 -2.67 9.35 -10.10
N SER A 342 -2.43 9.50 -8.79
CA SER A 342 -1.17 9.11 -8.14
C SER A 342 -1.17 7.65 -7.66
N GLY A 343 -2.26 6.90 -7.87
CA GLY A 343 -2.44 5.52 -7.39
C GLY A 343 -2.85 5.44 -5.92
N GLN A 344 -3.25 6.55 -5.29
CA GLN A 344 -3.72 6.54 -3.92
C GLN A 344 -5.16 6.02 -3.86
N LEU A 345 -5.41 5.04 -2.99
CA LEU A 345 -6.74 4.47 -2.76
C LEU A 345 -7.64 5.50 -2.06
N MET A 346 -8.72 5.92 -2.72
CA MET A 346 -9.60 7.01 -2.29
C MET A 346 -10.96 6.54 -1.79
N ALA A 347 -11.54 5.55 -2.46
CA ALA A 347 -12.86 5.04 -2.10
C ALA A 347 -12.99 3.55 -2.44
N ILE A 348 -14.01 2.95 -1.85
CA ILE A 348 -14.40 1.56 -2.08
C ILE A 348 -15.92 1.50 -2.28
N ARG A 349 -16.35 0.76 -3.31
CA ARG A 349 -17.76 0.41 -3.49
C ARG A 349 -17.98 -1.03 -3.06
N TYR A 350 -18.85 -1.24 -2.10
CA TYR A 350 -19.18 -2.55 -1.55
C TYR A 350 -20.68 -2.69 -1.37
N LYS A 351 -21.26 -3.77 -1.92
CA LYS A 351 -22.71 -4.04 -1.87
C LYS A 351 -23.57 -2.83 -2.32
N GLY A 352 -23.13 -2.12 -3.36
CA GLY A 352 -23.83 -0.98 -3.93
C GLY A 352 -23.65 0.35 -3.19
N ALA A 353 -22.97 0.40 -2.05
CA ALA A 353 -22.68 1.60 -1.29
C ALA A 353 -21.22 2.05 -1.48
N ASP A 354 -20.99 3.36 -1.45
CA ASP A 354 -19.66 3.96 -1.55
C ASP A 354 -19.17 4.36 -0.16
N TYR A 355 -17.90 4.00 0.13
CA TYR A 355 -17.20 4.36 1.35
C TYR A 355 -15.88 5.04 0.99
N TYR A 356 -15.47 6.02 1.76
CA TYR A 356 -14.32 6.86 1.46
C TYR A 356 -13.24 6.70 2.51
N TYR A 357 -12.01 6.49 2.08
CA TYR A 357 -10.87 6.36 2.98
C TYR A 357 -10.48 7.69 3.61
N ILE A 358 -10.25 7.66 4.91
CA ILE A 358 -9.72 8.76 5.71
C ILE A 358 -8.27 8.47 6.05
N ARG A 359 -7.44 9.52 6.02
CA ARG A 359 -6.01 9.42 6.31
C ARG A 359 -5.58 10.47 7.32
N ASP A 360 -4.55 10.12 8.08
CA ASP A 360 -3.83 11.07 8.93
C ASP A 360 -2.81 11.92 8.13
N GLY A 361 -1.98 12.69 8.84
CA GLY A 361 -0.93 13.52 8.24
C GLY A 361 0.28 12.74 7.69
N LEU A 362 0.41 11.49 8.06
CA LEU A 362 1.43 10.56 7.55
C LEU A 362 0.90 9.70 6.40
N MET A 363 -0.31 9.98 5.93
CA MET A 363 -1.02 9.29 4.85
C MET A 363 -1.46 7.86 5.21
N THR A 364 -1.42 7.48 6.48
CA THR A 364 -1.96 6.21 6.98
C THR A 364 -3.48 6.22 6.87
N ILE A 365 -4.08 5.12 6.41
CA ILE A 365 -5.54 4.97 6.40
C ILE A 365 -6.01 4.75 7.84
N THR A 366 -6.73 5.73 8.38
CA THR A 366 -7.23 5.70 9.75
C THR A 366 -8.72 5.35 9.85
N GLY A 367 -9.42 5.28 8.73
CA GLY A 367 -10.83 4.90 8.74
C GLY A 367 -11.52 4.98 7.40
N LEU A 368 -12.83 4.71 7.46
CA LEU A 368 -13.78 4.84 6.36
C LEU A 368 -14.97 5.67 6.81
N VAL A 369 -15.47 6.53 5.93
CA VAL A 369 -16.76 7.20 6.09
C VAL A 369 -17.71 6.76 4.98
N ASP A 370 -19.02 6.78 5.28
CA ASP A 370 -20.06 6.52 4.28
C ASP A 370 -20.29 7.74 3.34
N ALA A 371 -21.25 7.62 2.45
CA ALA A 371 -21.64 8.68 1.52
C ALA A 371 -22.22 9.94 2.21
N ASN A 372 -22.62 9.86 3.47
CA ASN A 372 -23.11 11.00 4.27
C ASN A 372 -22.00 11.64 5.11
N GLY A 373 -20.81 11.03 5.14
CA GLY A 373 -19.68 11.47 5.93
C GLY A 373 -19.65 10.91 7.36
N ALA A 374 -20.55 9.97 7.67
CA ALA A 374 -20.52 9.28 8.97
C ALA A 374 -19.40 8.24 9.02
N SER A 375 -18.71 8.15 10.14
CA SER A 375 -17.68 7.12 10.36
C SER A 375 -18.31 5.73 10.36
N VAL A 376 -17.69 4.80 9.63
CA VAL A 376 -18.13 3.40 9.50
C VAL A 376 -17.11 2.44 10.09
N VAL A 377 -15.83 2.77 9.94
CA VAL A 377 -14.70 1.99 10.46
C VAL A 377 -13.61 2.95 10.89
N ASN A 378 -13.00 2.70 12.04
CA ASN A 378 -11.77 3.36 12.47
C ASN A 378 -10.68 2.31 12.69
N TYR A 379 -9.47 2.62 12.24
CA TYR A 379 -8.28 1.78 12.39
C TYR A 379 -7.29 2.47 13.32
N PHE A 380 -6.75 1.70 14.25
CA PHE A 380 -5.75 2.16 15.21
C PHE A 380 -4.47 1.36 15.04
N TYR A 381 -3.33 2.03 14.97
CA TYR A 381 -2.03 1.43 14.73
C TYR A 381 -1.02 1.87 15.79
N ASP A 382 -0.02 1.01 16.05
CA ASP A 382 1.18 1.46 16.73
C ASP A 382 2.11 2.19 15.74
N SER A 383 3.21 2.76 16.24
CA SER A 383 4.18 3.50 15.41
C SER A 383 4.91 2.64 14.37
N TRP A 384 4.75 1.33 14.41
CA TRP A 384 5.32 0.37 13.46
C TRP A 384 4.28 -0.13 12.45
N GLY A 385 3.07 0.40 12.48
CA GLY A 385 1.98 0.05 11.58
C GLY A 385 1.27 -1.25 11.95
N ASN A 386 1.53 -1.82 13.12
CA ASN A 386 0.73 -2.97 13.58
C ASN A 386 -0.66 -2.48 13.97
N MET A 387 -1.69 -3.14 13.43
CA MET A 387 -3.08 -2.81 13.75
C MET A 387 -3.38 -3.24 15.19
N LEU A 388 -3.75 -2.26 16.02
CA LEU A 388 -4.07 -2.45 17.44
C LEU A 388 -5.56 -2.75 17.63
N ASN A 389 -6.42 -2.03 16.89
CA ASN A 389 -7.88 -2.15 17.03
C ASN A 389 -8.61 -1.73 15.76
N ILE A 390 -9.86 -2.20 15.61
CA ILE A 390 -10.84 -1.80 14.58
C ILE A 390 -12.17 -1.56 15.30
N THR A 391 -12.78 -0.40 15.09
CA THR A 391 -14.10 -0.05 15.67
C THR A 391 -15.09 0.35 14.61
#